data_7aeee3a0771e817149ad8495e8f5da79
#
_entry.id   7aeee3a0771e817149ad8495e8f5da79
#
_cell.length_a   1.000
_cell.length_b   1.000
_cell.length_c   1.000
_cell.angle_alpha   90.00
_cell.angle_beta   90.00
_cell.angle_gamma   90.00
#
_symmetry.space_group_name_H-M   'P 1'
#
loop_
_entity.id
_entity.type
_entity.pdbx_description
1 polymer ?
#
loop_
_entity_poly.entity_id
_entity_poly.type
_entity_poly.pdbx_seq_one_letter_code
_entity_poly.pdbx_strand_id
1 'polypeptide(L)'
;VLLLMTVNLFSSMFKRSLWQLKKIGIIVVHLGGLLLLVGGGLTAYFSSEGNMVIAEGETSNYVDDYHNMELAFVNNSLKDSLEYTVVDESLLFEGSRFRIFDEGPEIYIISNIKNVRIENRISPADSIYKGLLEKFVLLPKTPEPENTQNRPALIYKIEGTSNGSDGIYGLFLGQGLNDPYKINDQIFHSEYRRERTYVPFNIELIDFEKIMHPGTNVAKSFSSDVNLVENDIPRRTLIKMNEPLRHKGYTFFQASFIDDSEVETTV
;
A
#
# COMPACT_ATOMS: atom_id res chain seq x y z
N VAL A 1 -25.88 -3.31 1.65
CA VAL A 1 -26.72 -2.98 2.84
C VAL A 1 -26.96 -1.48 2.92
N LEU A 2 -25.93 -0.62 2.92
CA LEU A 2 -26.06 0.84 3.04
C LEU A 2 -26.97 1.47 1.97
N LEU A 3 -26.84 1.06 0.70
CA LEU A 3 -27.69 1.55 -0.38
C LEU A 3 -29.17 1.24 -0.13
N LEU A 4 -29.48 0.01 0.31
CA LEU A 4 -30.85 -0.38 0.61
C LEU A 4 -31.44 0.39 1.81
N MET A 5 -30.61 0.66 2.82
CA MET A 5 -31.01 1.50 3.97
C MET A 5 -31.29 2.94 3.51
N THR A 6 -30.43 3.52 2.66
CA THR A 6 -30.61 4.87 2.11
C THR A 6 -31.92 4.96 1.32
N VAL A 7 -32.18 4.00 0.42
CA VAL A 7 -33.42 3.97 -0.37
C VAL A 7 -34.64 3.82 0.52
N ASN A 8 -34.60 2.95 1.54
CA ASN A 8 -35.70 2.76 2.47
C ASN A 8 -35.98 4.02 3.30
N LEU A 9 -34.91 4.65 3.82
CA LEU A 9 -35.03 5.87 4.61
C LEU A 9 -35.57 7.03 3.76
N PHE A 10 -35.05 7.19 2.54
CA PHE A 10 -35.52 8.17 1.58
C PHE A 10 -37.00 7.95 1.24
N SER A 11 -37.37 6.72 0.86
CA SER A 11 -38.75 6.36 0.54
C SER A 11 -39.72 6.62 1.68
N SER A 12 -39.29 6.44 2.92
CA SER A 12 -40.10 6.68 4.11
C SER A 12 -40.48 8.16 4.27
N MET A 13 -39.64 9.08 3.79
CA MET A 13 -39.89 10.54 3.87
C MET A 13 -41.04 10.99 2.96
N PHE A 14 -41.39 10.24 1.90
CA PHE A 14 -42.51 10.59 1.01
C PHE A 14 -43.89 10.22 1.58
N LYS A 15 -43.95 9.60 2.76
CA LYS A 15 -45.22 9.33 3.40
C LYS A 15 -45.87 10.64 3.85
N ARG A 16 -47.02 11.00 3.25
CA ARG A 16 -47.78 12.23 3.54
C ARG A 16 -48.05 12.45 5.04
N SER A 17 -48.15 11.37 5.83
CA SER A 17 -48.42 11.45 7.25
C SER A 17 -47.23 11.99 8.11
N LEU A 18 -46.03 12.08 7.56
CA LEU A 18 -44.86 12.60 8.26
C LEU A 18 -44.77 14.13 8.21
N TRP A 19 -45.35 14.78 7.16
CA TRP A 19 -45.27 16.22 6.94
C TRP A 19 -46.31 16.99 7.77
N GLN A 20 -46.27 16.76 9.07
CA GLN A 20 -47.08 17.47 10.06
C GLN A 20 -46.18 18.14 11.07
N LEU A 21 -46.49 19.36 11.49
CA LEU A 21 -45.72 20.13 12.47
C LEU A 21 -45.43 19.34 13.76
N LYS A 22 -46.39 18.50 14.19
CA LYS A 22 -46.23 17.63 15.36
C LYS A 22 -45.16 16.51 15.17
N LYS A 23 -44.75 16.23 13.93
CA LYS A 23 -43.79 15.16 13.59
C LYS A 23 -42.48 15.69 13.03
N ILE A 24 -42.20 16.98 13.19
CA ILE A 24 -41.00 17.61 12.64
C ILE A 24 -39.70 16.94 13.18
N GLY A 25 -39.68 16.47 14.41
CA GLY A 25 -38.55 15.74 14.98
C GLY A 25 -38.24 14.45 14.23
N ILE A 26 -39.26 13.73 13.73
CA ILE A 26 -39.05 12.51 12.93
C ILE A 26 -38.40 12.86 11.59
N ILE A 27 -38.85 13.97 10.95
CA ILE A 27 -38.28 14.45 9.68
C ILE A 27 -36.81 14.81 9.86
N VAL A 28 -36.48 15.54 10.93
CA VAL A 28 -35.09 15.94 11.25
C VAL A 28 -34.19 14.71 11.44
N VAL A 29 -34.64 13.71 12.19
CA VAL A 29 -33.88 12.46 12.40
C VAL A 29 -33.66 11.70 11.10
N HIS A 30 -34.69 11.58 10.25
CA HIS A 30 -34.57 10.90 8.96
C HIS A 30 -33.63 11.65 8.02
N LEU A 31 -33.73 12.98 7.97
CA LEU A 31 -32.83 13.82 7.17
C LEU A 31 -31.39 13.71 7.66
N GLY A 32 -31.17 13.75 8.98
CA GLY A 32 -29.84 13.55 9.58
C GLY A 32 -29.26 12.17 9.24
N GLY A 33 -30.09 11.12 9.33
CA GLY A 33 -29.69 9.77 8.93
C GLY A 33 -29.32 9.66 7.45
N LEU A 34 -30.11 10.29 6.55
CA LEU A 34 -29.79 10.37 5.11
C LEU A 34 -28.47 11.12 4.86
N LEU A 35 -28.26 12.26 5.50
CA LEU A 35 -27.01 13.03 5.37
C LEU A 35 -25.79 12.22 5.83
N LEU A 36 -25.90 11.47 6.93
CA LEU A 36 -24.84 10.57 7.38
C LEU A 36 -24.54 9.45 6.39
N LEU A 37 -25.59 8.81 5.85
CA LEU A 37 -25.42 7.73 4.85
C LEU A 37 -24.80 8.25 3.54
N VAL A 38 -25.28 9.39 3.04
CA VAL A 38 -24.73 10.03 1.84
C VAL A 38 -23.30 10.50 2.09
N GLY A 39 -23.06 11.18 3.21
CA GLY A 39 -21.73 11.65 3.60
C GLY A 39 -20.74 10.49 3.74
N GLY A 40 -21.13 9.40 4.43
CA GLY A 40 -20.31 8.20 4.53
C GLY A 40 -20.03 7.54 3.18
N GLY A 41 -21.03 7.51 2.28
CA GLY A 41 -20.84 7.03 0.92
C GLY A 41 -19.87 7.88 0.09
N LEU A 42 -19.97 9.20 0.20
CA LEU A 42 -19.04 10.13 -0.46
C LEU A 42 -17.62 9.97 0.10
N THR A 43 -17.47 9.88 1.41
CA THR A 43 -16.17 9.62 2.03
C THR A 43 -15.59 8.30 1.54
N ALA A 44 -16.33 7.22 1.58
CA ALA A 44 -15.86 5.90 1.10
C ALA A 44 -15.47 5.88 -0.38
N TYR A 45 -16.05 6.76 -1.20
CA TYR A 45 -15.74 6.83 -2.62
C TYR A 45 -14.56 7.74 -2.95
N PHE A 46 -14.39 8.84 -2.21
CA PHE A 46 -13.38 9.87 -2.50
C PHE A 46 -12.18 9.85 -1.56
N SER A 47 -12.23 9.14 -0.42
CA SER A 47 -11.05 9.02 0.44
C SER A 47 -10.08 7.99 -0.12
N SER A 48 -8.79 8.32 -0.05
CA SER A 48 -7.69 7.39 -0.21
C SER A 48 -7.03 7.22 1.15
N GLU A 49 -6.78 5.99 1.55
CA GLU A 49 -6.19 5.65 2.83
C GLU A 49 -4.99 4.73 2.63
N GLY A 50 -3.96 4.92 3.44
CA GLY A 50 -2.77 4.09 3.37
C GLY A 50 -1.92 4.19 4.64
N ASN A 51 -0.80 3.50 4.64
CA ASN A 51 0.17 3.50 5.73
C ASN A 51 1.44 4.26 5.35
N MET A 52 1.95 5.04 6.29
CA MET A 52 3.30 5.58 6.23
C MET A 52 4.10 4.94 7.37
N VAL A 53 5.02 4.03 7.03
CA VAL A 53 5.89 3.35 8.00
C VAL A 53 7.21 4.09 8.05
N ILE A 54 7.59 4.54 9.25
CA ILE A 54 8.82 5.31 9.47
C ILE A 54 9.50 4.74 10.72
N ALA A 55 10.77 4.34 10.62
CA ALA A 55 11.57 3.98 11.78
C ALA A 55 12.08 5.25 12.50
N GLU A 56 12.40 5.14 13.79
CA GLU A 56 12.97 6.25 14.54
C GLU A 56 14.28 6.74 13.91
N GLY A 57 14.37 8.05 13.70
CA GLY A 57 15.48 8.71 13.00
C GLY A 57 15.39 8.67 11.48
N GLU A 58 14.37 8.01 10.91
CA GLU A 58 14.17 7.97 9.47
C GLU A 58 13.14 8.98 8.99
N THR A 59 13.13 9.21 7.68
CA THR A 59 12.25 10.17 7.01
C THR A 59 11.51 9.50 5.86
N SER A 60 10.20 9.79 5.73
CA SER A 60 9.39 9.34 4.60
C SER A 60 8.60 10.50 3.99
N ASN A 61 8.35 10.39 2.67
CA ASN A 61 7.50 11.31 1.91
C ASN A 61 6.49 10.55 1.03
N TYR A 62 6.20 9.30 1.33
CA TYR A 62 5.20 8.52 0.63
C TYR A 62 4.31 7.73 1.57
N VAL A 63 3.13 7.41 1.09
CA VAL A 63 2.13 6.57 1.75
C VAL A 63 1.92 5.34 0.89
N ASP A 64 2.05 4.16 1.48
CA ASP A 64 1.72 2.89 0.85
C ASP A 64 0.21 2.64 0.92
N ASP A 65 -0.42 2.36 -0.24
CA ASP A 65 -1.85 2.03 -0.32
C ASP A 65 -2.18 0.72 0.40
N TYR A 66 -3.41 0.58 0.94
CA TYR A 66 -3.81 -0.65 1.63
C TYR A 66 -4.12 -1.83 0.69
N HIS A 67 -4.50 -1.54 -0.56
CA HIS A 67 -5.10 -2.53 -1.45
C HIS A 67 -4.35 -2.69 -2.76
N ASN A 68 -3.98 -1.57 -3.38
CA ASN A 68 -3.38 -1.56 -4.70
C ASN A 68 -1.90 -1.93 -4.65
N MET A 69 -1.46 -2.59 -5.72
CA MET A 69 -0.08 -3.02 -5.90
C MET A 69 0.53 -2.31 -7.11
N GLU A 70 1.83 -2.16 -7.13
CA GLU A 70 2.58 -1.66 -8.27
C GLU A 70 3.84 -2.50 -8.51
N LEU A 71 4.28 -2.56 -9.77
CA LEU A 71 5.57 -3.09 -10.14
C LEU A 71 6.51 -1.93 -10.43
N ALA A 72 7.50 -1.73 -9.57
CA ALA A 72 8.50 -0.70 -9.72
C ALA A 72 9.79 -1.26 -10.31
N PHE A 73 10.32 -0.60 -11.35
CA PHE A 73 11.65 -0.82 -11.89
C PHE A 73 12.54 0.32 -11.42
N VAL A 74 13.59 -0.01 -10.70
CA VAL A 74 14.50 0.95 -10.08
C VAL A 74 15.82 0.95 -10.84
N ASN A 75 16.13 2.04 -11.50
CA ASN A 75 17.41 2.25 -12.16
C ASN A 75 18.43 2.74 -11.14
N ASN A 76 19.42 1.91 -10.83
CA ASN A 76 20.50 2.19 -9.88
C ASN A 76 21.81 2.61 -10.57
N SER A 77 21.76 2.98 -11.83
CA SER A 77 22.96 3.37 -12.59
C SER A 77 23.39 4.83 -12.36
N LEU A 78 22.50 5.66 -11.81
CA LEU A 78 22.77 7.07 -11.51
C LEU A 78 23.39 7.20 -10.12
N LYS A 79 24.50 7.94 -10.01
CA LYS A 79 25.29 8.03 -8.76
C LYS A 79 24.57 8.75 -7.61
N ASP A 80 23.66 9.67 -7.91
CA ASP A 80 23.07 10.59 -6.92
C ASP A 80 21.53 10.54 -6.88
N SER A 81 20.88 9.69 -7.70
CA SER A 81 19.41 9.58 -7.71
C SER A 81 18.97 8.19 -8.17
N LEU A 82 17.89 7.70 -7.57
CA LEU A 82 17.19 6.52 -8.05
C LEU A 82 16.07 6.99 -9.00
N GLU A 83 16.05 6.41 -10.18
CA GLU A 83 14.96 6.61 -11.13
C GLU A 83 14.00 5.44 -11.05
N TYR A 84 12.72 5.74 -10.90
CA TYR A 84 11.67 4.74 -10.80
C TYR A 84 10.78 4.79 -12.03
N THR A 85 10.60 3.64 -12.68
CA THR A 85 9.51 3.43 -13.64
C THR A 85 8.49 2.51 -12.98
N VAL A 86 7.27 3.01 -12.80
CA VAL A 86 6.22 2.31 -12.07
C VAL A 86 5.14 1.85 -13.04
N VAL A 87 4.68 0.63 -12.85
CA VAL A 87 3.58 0.02 -13.60
C VAL A 87 2.42 -0.21 -12.66
N ASP A 88 1.29 0.42 -12.97
CA ASP A 88 0.04 0.34 -12.21
C ASP A 88 -0.56 -1.06 -12.20
N GLU A 89 -1.24 -1.44 -11.12
CA GLU A 89 -1.89 -2.75 -10.95
C GLU A 89 -2.83 -3.10 -12.11
N SER A 90 -3.48 -2.11 -12.71
CA SER A 90 -4.40 -2.33 -13.84
C SER A 90 -3.75 -2.96 -15.07
N LEU A 91 -2.42 -2.88 -15.20
CA LEU A 91 -1.62 -3.52 -16.24
C LEU A 91 -1.00 -4.85 -15.81
N LEU A 92 -1.09 -5.22 -14.53
CA LEU A 92 -0.44 -6.42 -13.97
C LEU A 92 -1.36 -7.65 -13.97
N PHE A 93 -2.19 -7.84 -15.00
CA PHE A 93 -3.02 -9.02 -15.16
C PHE A 93 -2.36 -10.07 -16.04
N GLU A 94 -2.72 -11.33 -15.85
CA GLU A 94 -2.19 -12.47 -16.63
C GLU A 94 -2.42 -12.27 -18.13
N GLY A 95 -1.36 -12.40 -18.92
CA GLY A 95 -1.36 -12.19 -20.36
C GLY A 95 -1.06 -10.75 -20.79
N SER A 96 -0.99 -9.80 -19.86
CA SER A 96 -0.63 -8.40 -20.17
C SER A 96 0.79 -8.29 -20.69
N ARG A 97 1.00 -7.36 -21.62
CA ARG A 97 2.31 -7.02 -22.20
C ARG A 97 2.48 -5.52 -22.26
N PHE A 98 3.65 -5.06 -21.87
CA PHE A 98 4.05 -3.66 -21.94
C PHE A 98 5.56 -3.52 -22.03
N ARG A 99 6.04 -2.33 -22.33
CA ARG A 99 7.46 -1.98 -22.28
C ARG A 99 7.73 -1.06 -21.11
N ILE A 100 8.90 -1.21 -20.48
CA ILE A 100 9.31 -0.35 -19.36
C ILE A 100 9.55 1.07 -19.85
N PHE A 101 10.09 1.22 -21.09
CA PHE A 101 10.31 2.48 -21.81
C PHE A 101 10.28 2.20 -23.31
N ASP A 102 10.18 3.24 -24.15
CA ASP A 102 9.88 3.14 -25.59
C ASP A 102 10.77 2.15 -26.37
N GLU A 103 12.07 2.13 -26.09
CA GLU A 103 13.04 1.20 -26.70
C GLU A 103 13.50 0.10 -25.74
N GLY A 104 12.79 -0.10 -24.64
CA GLY A 104 13.10 -1.08 -23.60
C GLY A 104 12.63 -2.49 -23.94
N PRO A 105 13.01 -3.47 -23.08
CA PRO A 105 12.54 -4.83 -23.19
C PRO A 105 11.03 -4.92 -23.00
N GLU A 106 10.44 -5.96 -23.58
CA GLU A 106 9.04 -6.28 -23.38
C GLU A 106 8.87 -7.09 -22.09
N ILE A 107 7.89 -6.70 -21.29
CA ILE A 107 7.48 -7.40 -20.08
C ILE A 107 6.18 -8.14 -20.39
N TYR A 108 6.13 -9.41 -20.05
CA TYR A 108 4.95 -10.24 -20.15
C TYR A 108 4.56 -10.78 -18.78
N ILE A 109 3.36 -10.48 -18.32
CA ILE A 109 2.84 -10.95 -17.03
C ILE A 109 2.34 -12.38 -17.21
N ILE A 110 3.01 -13.32 -16.53
CA ILE A 110 2.65 -14.75 -16.55
C ILE A 110 1.56 -15.03 -15.53
N SER A 111 1.70 -14.48 -14.30
CA SER A 111 0.71 -14.71 -13.25
C SER A 111 0.77 -13.61 -12.22
N ASN A 112 -0.40 -13.14 -11.77
CA ASN A 112 -0.57 -12.27 -10.60
C ASN A 112 -1.35 -13.04 -9.55
N ILE A 113 -0.70 -13.38 -8.44
CA ILE A 113 -1.19 -14.31 -7.43
C ILE A 113 -1.50 -13.53 -6.17
N LYS A 114 -2.75 -13.57 -5.70
CA LYS A 114 -3.20 -12.83 -4.52
C LYS A 114 -2.57 -13.27 -3.19
N ASN A 115 -2.22 -14.56 -3.09
CA ASN A 115 -1.58 -15.12 -1.90
C ASN A 115 -0.69 -16.29 -2.30
N VAL A 116 0.56 -16.31 -1.84
CA VAL A 116 1.52 -17.37 -2.18
C VAL A 116 2.13 -18.02 -0.95
N ARG A 117 2.50 -19.28 -1.14
CA ARG A 117 3.46 -20.01 -0.32
C ARG A 117 4.76 -20.12 -1.11
N ILE A 118 5.87 -19.84 -0.46
CA ILE A 118 7.21 -19.89 -1.02
C ILE A 118 7.85 -21.21 -0.57
N GLU A 119 8.28 -22.02 -1.51
CA GLU A 119 8.93 -23.31 -1.24
C GLU A 119 10.28 -23.41 -1.95
N ASN A 120 11.21 -24.11 -1.32
CA ASN A 120 12.48 -24.43 -1.98
C ASN A 120 12.24 -25.31 -3.21
N ARG A 121 12.93 -25.01 -4.29
CA ARG A 121 12.90 -25.83 -5.49
C ARG A 121 13.66 -27.15 -5.22
N ILE A 122 13.04 -28.29 -5.51
CA ILE A 122 13.63 -29.63 -5.28
C ILE A 122 14.63 -29.97 -6.37
N SER A 123 14.36 -29.55 -7.61
CA SER A 123 15.22 -29.82 -8.77
C SER A 123 15.85 -28.52 -9.28
N PRO A 124 17.03 -28.57 -9.91
CA PRO A 124 17.60 -27.40 -10.56
C PRO A 124 16.59 -26.72 -11.49
N ALA A 125 16.55 -25.39 -11.46
CA ALA A 125 15.70 -24.63 -12.37
C ALA A 125 16.24 -24.71 -13.81
N ASP A 126 15.35 -24.65 -14.79
CA ASP A 126 15.76 -24.37 -16.16
C ASP A 126 16.41 -22.99 -16.22
N SER A 127 17.35 -22.80 -17.13
CA SER A 127 18.10 -21.55 -17.30
C SER A 127 17.24 -20.33 -17.62
N ILE A 128 15.97 -20.55 -17.98
CA ILE A 128 14.98 -19.49 -18.21
C ILE A 128 14.51 -18.81 -16.92
N TYR A 129 14.56 -19.51 -15.77
CA TYR A 129 14.21 -18.93 -14.48
C TYR A 129 15.38 -18.13 -13.92
N LYS A 130 15.10 -16.94 -13.40
CA LYS A 130 16.08 -15.99 -12.92
C LYS A 130 15.76 -15.50 -11.50
N GLY A 131 16.79 -15.04 -10.79
CA GLY A 131 16.67 -14.47 -9.46
C GLY A 131 16.00 -15.42 -8.47
N LEU A 132 14.97 -14.96 -7.78
CA LEU A 132 14.24 -15.74 -6.77
C LEU A 132 13.82 -17.13 -7.30
N LEU A 133 13.34 -17.19 -8.54
CA LEU A 133 12.80 -18.43 -9.12
C LEU A 133 13.87 -19.49 -9.47
N GLU A 134 15.14 -19.16 -9.40
CA GLU A 134 16.22 -20.17 -9.50
C GLU A 134 16.20 -21.12 -8.29
N LYS A 135 15.89 -20.60 -7.11
CA LYS A 135 15.96 -21.33 -5.84
C LYS A 135 14.59 -21.69 -5.27
N PHE A 136 13.57 -20.89 -5.57
CA PHE A 136 12.25 -21.01 -4.96
C PHE A 136 11.15 -21.19 -6.02
N VAL A 137 10.02 -21.69 -5.56
CA VAL A 137 8.77 -21.78 -6.33
C VAL A 137 7.69 -21.00 -5.58
N LEU A 138 6.95 -20.19 -6.32
CA LEU A 138 5.81 -19.44 -5.81
C LEU A 138 4.53 -20.24 -6.08
N LEU A 139 3.95 -20.83 -5.04
CA LEU A 139 2.76 -21.66 -5.13
C LEU A 139 1.52 -20.90 -4.67
N PRO A 140 0.45 -20.85 -5.47
CA PRO A 140 -0.80 -20.24 -5.05
C PRO A 140 -1.34 -20.85 -3.75
N LYS A 141 -1.77 -20.00 -2.83
CA LYS A 141 -2.50 -20.34 -1.61
C LYS A 141 -3.87 -19.69 -1.65
N THR A 142 -4.87 -20.30 -1.00
CA THR A 142 -6.19 -19.68 -0.85
C THR A 142 -6.04 -18.32 -0.18
N PRO A 143 -6.59 -17.23 -0.75
CA PRO A 143 -6.55 -15.93 -0.12
C PRO A 143 -7.26 -15.92 1.23
N GLU A 144 -6.65 -15.25 2.20
CA GLU A 144 -7.26 -14.99 3.50
C GLU A 144 -8.29 -13.86 3.37
N PRO A 145 -9.35 -13.85 4.20
CA PRO A 145 -10.37 -12.79 4.15
C PRO A 145 -9.81 -11.40 4.42
N GLU A 146 -8.81 -11.31 5.28
CA GLU A 146 -8.12 -10.07 5.62
C GLU A 146 -6.92 -9.86 4.69
N ASN A 147 -6.93 -8.74 3.97
CA ASN A 147 -5.94 -8.48 2.92
C ASN A 147 -4.50 -8.37 3.44
N THR A 148 -4.33 -7.92 4.67
CA THR A 148 -3.01 -7.79 5.32
C THR A 148 -2.32 -9.12 5.59
N GLN A 149 -3.08 -10.23 5.65
CA GLN A 149 -2.56 -11.58 5.85
C GLN A 149 -2.15 -12.27 4.54
N ASN A 150 -2.47 -11.67 3.41
CA ASN A 150 -2.10 -12.19 2.10
C ASN A 150 -0.71 -11.71 1.70
N ARG A 151 0.04 -12.59 1.04
CA ARG A 151 1.32 -12.28 0.42
C ARG A 151 1.16 -12.33 -1.10
N PRO A 152 0.82 -11.21 -1.75
CA PRO A 152 0.71 -11.16 -3.21
C PRO A 152 2.05 -11.42 -3.88
N ALA A 153 2.01 -12.03 -5.07
CA ALA A 153 3.19 -12.28 -5.87
C ALA A 153 2.92 -12.08 -7.36
N LEU A 154 3.97 -11.72 -8.09
CA LEU A 154 3.96 -11.48 -9.51
C LEU A 154 5.01 -12.36 -10.17
N ILE A 155 4.62 -13.10 -11.23
CA ILE A 155 5.55 -13.82 -12.10
C ILE A 155 5.46 -13.18 -13.47
N TYR A 156 6.61 -12.74 -13.98
CA TYR A 156 6.70 -12.05 -15.27
C TYR A 156 7.93 -12.48 -16.05
N LYS A 157 7.88 -12.29 -17.34
CA LYS A 157 8.97 -12.56 -18.26
C LYS A 157 9.52 -11.25 -18.81
N ILE A 158 10.84 -11.18 -18.93
CA ILE A 158 11.55 -10.09 -19.62
C ILE A 158 12.06 -10.67 -20.94
N GLU A 159 11.83 -9.98 -22.05
CA GLU A 159 12.33 -10.33 -23.38
C GLU A 159 12.92 -9.10 -24.10
N GLY A 160 14.00 -9.33 -24.82
CA GLY A 160 14.62 -8.28 -25.63
C GLY A 160 15.72 -7.51 -24.93
N THR A 161 16.33 -8.08 -23.87
CA THR A 161 17.54 -7.53 -23.29
C THR A 161 18.77 -7.96 -24.11
N SER A 162 19.70 -7.03 -24.36
CA SER A 162 20.90 -7.33 -25.18
C SER A 162 21.98 -8.13 -24.48
N ASN A 163 21.81 -8.51 -23.21
CA ASN A 163 22.89 -9.00 -22.34
C ASN A 163 22.58 -10.25 -21.53
N GLY A 164 21.58 -11.04 -21.96
CA GLY A 164 21.24 -12.32 -21.32
C GLY A 164 20.41 -12.20 -20.04
N SER A 165 19.83 -11.04 -19.76
CA SER A 165 18.87 -10.87 -18.65
C SER A 165 17.45 -11.34 -19.03
N ASP A 166 17.23 -11.80 -20.25
CA ASP A 166 15.97 -12.42 -20.66
C ASP A 166 15.68 -13.63 -19.76
N GLY A 167 14.45 -13.74 -19.31
CA GLY A 167 14.05 -14.84 -18.43
C GLY A 167 12.75 -14.58 -17.67
N ILE A 168 12.41 -15.55 -16.82
CA ILE A 168 11.22 -15.51 -15.97
C ILE A 168 11.64 -15.15 -14.56
N TYR A 169 11.06 -14.09 -14.04
CA TYR A 169 11.31 -13.54 -12.72
C TYR A 169 10.06 -13.67 -11.84
N GLY A 170 10.28 -13.81 -10.54
CA GLY A 170 9.23 -13.83 -9.55
C GLY A 170 9.51 -12.82 -8.44
N LEU A 171 8.48 -12.13 -8.03
CA LEU A 171 8.50 -11.18 -6.93
C LEU A 171 7.33 -11.45 -5.99
N PHE A 172 7.47 -11.12 -4.72
CA PHE A 172 6.37 -11.14 -3.76
C PHE A 172 6.44 -9.94 -2.82
N LEU A 173 5.31 -9.57 -2.26
CA LEU A 173 5.22 -8.46 -1.32
C LEU A 173 6.09 -8.73 -0.08
N GLY A 174 6.96 -7.77 0.25
CA GLY A 174 7.91 -7.85 1.36
C GLY A 174 9.27 -8.46 1.01
N GLN A 175 9.50 -8.81 -0.26
CA GLN A 175 10.83 -9.29 -0.71
C GLN A 175 11.86 -8.16 -0.75
N GLY A 176 11.40 -6.90 -0.92
CA GLY A 176 12.26 -5.78 -1.25
C GLY A 176 12.76 -5.83 -2.70
N LEU A 177 13.91 -5.21 -2.96
CA LEU A 177 14.52 -5.21 -4.29
C LEU A 177 15.01 -6.61 -4.64
N ASN A 178 14.76 -7.05 -5.87
CA ASN A 178 15.32 -8.31 -6.39
C ASN A 178 16.82 -8.19 -6.70
N ASP A 179 17.43 -9.34 -7.09
CA ASP A 179 18.78 -9.34 -7.65
C ASP A 179 18.84 -8.44 -8.90
N PRO A 180 19.94 -7.66 -9.07
CA PRO A 180 20.05 -6.75 -10.20
C PRO A 180 20.13 -7.47 -11.53
N TYR A 181 19.56 -6.88 -12.55
CA TYR A 181 19.70 -7.28 -13.94
C TYR A 181 20.01 -6.08 -14.82
N LYS A 182 20.56 -6.31 -16.00
CA LYS A 182 20.98 -5.25 -16.90
C LYS A 182 19.98 -5.07 -18.05
N ILE A 183 19.70 -3.82 -18.36
CA ILE A 183 18.98 -3.42 -19.57
C ILE A 183 19.79 -2.28 -20.20
N ASN A 184 20.24 -2.44 -21.45
CA ASN A 184 21.03 -1.42 -22.17
C ASN A 184 22.20 -0.87 -21.34
N ASP A 185 23.00 -1.79 -20.74
CA ASP A 185 24.13 -1.47 -19.84
C ASP A 185 23.79 -0.73 -18.53
N GLN A 186 22.53 -0.44 -18.27
CA GLN A 186 22.04 0.09 -17.01
C GLN A 186 21.63 -1.03 -16.06
N ILE A 187 21.82 -0.79 -14.76
CA ILE A 187 21.47 -1.75 -13.69
C ILE A 187 20.09 -1.42 -13.15
N PHE A 188 19.21 -2.39 -13.26
CA PHE A 188 17.85 -2.30 -12.75
C PHE A 188 17.60 -3.32 -11.65
N HIS A 189 16.76 -2.94 -10.73
CA HIS A 189 16.07 -3.82 -9.80
C HIS A 189 14.58 -3.74 -10.04
N SER A 190 13.83 -4.76 -9.71
CA SER A 190 12.38 -4.69 -9.65
C SER A 190 11.87 -4.96 -8.25
N GLU A 191 10.78 -4.34 -7.90
CA GLU A 191 10.10 -4.47 -6.63
C GLU A 191 8.59 -4.58 -6.87
N TYR A 192 7.96 -5.61 -6.32
CA TYR A 192 6.51 -5.73 -6.27
C TYR A 192 6.04 -5.29 -4.89
N ARG A 193 5.41 -4.12 -4.84
CA ARG A 193 5.12 -3.43 -3.59
C ARG A 193 3.72 -2.83 -3.60
N ARG A 194 3.29 -2.31 -2.45
CA ARG A 194 2.10 -1.46 -2.38
C ARG A 194 2.30 -0.21 -3.22
N GLU A 195 1.23 0.25 -3.87
CA GLU A 195 1.23 1.50 -4.61
C GLU A 195 1.62 2.66 -3.70
N ARG A 196 2.58 3.49 -4.14
CA ARG A 196 3.09 4.62 -3.37
C ARG A 196 2.54 5.93 -3.85
N THR A 197 1.86 6.65 -2.96
CA THR A 197 1.47 8.05 -3.17
C THR A 197 2.47 8.97 -2.48
N TYR A 198 3.18 9.77 -3.27
CA TYR A 198 4.15 10.73 -2.75
C TYR A 198 3.46 12.00 -2.26
N VAL A 199 3.82 12.44 -1.05
CA VAL A 199 3.34 13.69 -0.47
C VAL A 199 4.37 14.81 -0.67
N PRO A 200 3.94 16.11 -0.82
CA PRO A 200 4.84 17.22 -1.13
C PRO A 200 5.54 17.79 0.12
N PHE A 201 5.93 16.93 1.05
CA PHE A 201 6.67 17.23 2.29
C PHE A 201 7.25 15.94 2.84
N ASN A 202 8.19 16.05 3.78
CA ASN A 202 8.76 14.90 4.46
C ASN A 202 8.25 14.84 5.90
N ILE A 203 8.13 13.63 6.44
CA ILE A 203 7.90 13.38 7.86
C ILE A 203 9.08 12.56 8.38
N GLU A 204 9.81 13.12 9.34
CA GLU A 204 10.87 12.46 10.08
C GLU A 204 10.33 12.03 11.44
N LEU A 205 10.45 10.77 11.81
CA LEU A 205 10.08 10.28 13.14
C LEU A 205 11.28 10.47 14.09
N ILE A 206 11.09 11.33 15.10
CA ILE A 206 12.12 11.61 16.10
C ILE A 206 12.07 10.58 17.22
N ASP A 207 10.88 10.33 17.75
CA ASP A 207 10.66 9.45 18.90
C ASP A 207 9.24 8.86 18.88
N PHE A 208 9.13 7.62 19.27
CA PHE A 208 7.84 6.92 19.41
C PHE A 208 7.65 6.48 20.86
N GLU A 209 6.61 6.97 21.50
CA GLU A 209 6.33 6.64 22.90
C GLU A 209 5.08 5.76 23.03
N LYS A 210 5.22 4.65 23.74
CA LYS A 210 4.16 3.75 24.13
C LYS A 210 4.00 3.75 25.64
N ILE A 211 2.90 4.30 26.13
CA ILE A 211 2.57 4.30 27.57
C ILE A 211 1.64 3.15 27.88
N MET A 212 2.00 2.32 28.87
CA MET A 212 1.20 1.17 29.32
C MET A 212 0.28 1.54 30.46
N HIS A 213 -0.84 0.82 30.60
CA HIS A 213 -1.61 0.84 31.84
C HIS A 213 -0.82 0.20 32.98
N PRO A 214 -0.79 0.81 34.17
CA PRO A 214 -0.04 0.28 35.31
C PRO A 214 -0.41 -1.17 35.60
N GLY A 215 0.62 -2.05 35.68
CA GLY A 215 0.45 -3.47 36.01
C GLY A 215 -0.13 -4.34 34.88
N THR A 216 -0.20 -3.86 33.64
CA THR A 216 -0.70 -4.62 32.50
C THR A 216 0.20 -4.47 31.27
N ASN A 217 0.03 -5.37 30.29
CA ASN A 217 0.64 -5.25 28.95
C ASN A 217 -0.27 -4.56 27.95
N VAL A 218 -1.30 -3.84 28.41
CA VAL A 218 -2.22 -3.11 27.55
C VAL A 218 -1.74 -1.68 27.41
N ALA A 219 -1.57 -1.23 26.17
CA ALA A 219 -1.18 0.15 25.89
C ALA A 219 -2.30 1.11 26.27
N LYS A 220 -1.93 2.17 27.00
CA LYS A 220 -2.81 3.26 27.39
C LYS A 220 -2.85 4.36 26.31
N SER A 221 -1.71 4.68 25.76
CA SER A 221 -1.57 5.68 24.70
C SER A 221 -0.32 5.43 23.84
N PHE A 222 -0.39 5.93 22.62
CA PHE A 222 0.72 6.01 21.69
C PHE A 222 0.90 7.46 21.27
N SER A 223 2.15 7.88 21.08
CA SER A 223 2.48 9.17 20.50
C SER A 223 3.73 9.07 19.62
N SER A 224 3.74 9.84 18.54
CA SER A 224 4.90 10.00 17.65
C SER A 224 5.29 11.47 17.64
N ASP A 225 6.52 11.75 18.04
CA ASP A 225 7.12 13.07 17.92
C ASP A 225 7.81 13.16 16.56
N VAL A 226 7.33 14.03 15.69
CA VAL A 226 7.77 14.09 14.30
C VAL A 226 8.21 15.51 13.91
N ASN A 227 9.17 15.59 13.00
CA ASN A 227 9.45 16.79 12.24
C ASN A 227 8.69 16.72 10.91
N LEU A 228 7.75 17.64 10.69
CA LEU A 228 7.22 17.92 9.37
C LEU A 228 8.19 18.86 8.65
N VAL A 229 8.85 18.37 7.59
CA VAL A 229 9.86 19.13 6.85
C VAL A 229 9.29 19.56 5.49
N GLU A 230 9.22 20.85 5.28
CA GLU A 230 8.78 21.46 4.03
C GLU A 230 9.77 22.56 3.62
N ASN A 231 10.28 22.52 2.37
CA ASN A 231 11.32 23.45 1.89
C ASN A 231 12.52 23.55 2.85
N ASP A 232 12.98 22.43 3.37
CA ASP A 232 14.07 22.28 4.34
C ASP A 232 13.81 22.96 5.71
N ILE A 233 12.57 23.36 6.00
CA ILE A 233 12.19 23.93 7.27
C ILE A 233 11.47 22.88 8.12
N PRO A 234 12.10 22.38 9.21
CA PRO A 234 11.45 21.43 10.09
C PRO A 234 10.47 22.13 11.03
N ARG A 235 9.30 21.52 11.22
CA ARG A 235 8.30 21.92 12.21
C ARG A 235 7.98 20.73 13.09
N ARG A 236 8.43 20.76 14.32
CA ARG A 236 8.15 19.70 15.29
C ARG A 236 6.67 19.64 15.65
N THR A 237 6.10 18.46 15.62
CA THR A 237 4.69 18.21 15.88
C THR A 237 4.53 16.84 16.54
N LEU A 238 3.64 16.78 17.54
CA LEU A 238 3.33 15.54 18.25
C LEU A 238 2.00 14.97 17.73
N ILE A 239 2.04 13.74 17.20
CA ILE A 239 0.86 12.99 16.79
C ILE A 239 0.48 12.04 17.93
N LYS A 240 -0.78 12.12 18.41
CA LYS A 240 -1.29 11.26 19.49
C LYS A 240 -2.58 10.57 19.05
N MET A 241 -3.00 9.60 19.85
CA MET A 241 -4.34 9.04 19.75
C MET A 241 -5.37 10.18 19.82
N ASN A 242 -6.25 10.27 18.82
CA ASN A 242 -7.28 11.30 18.64
C ASN A 242 -6.78 12.74 18.37
N GLU A 243 -5.48 12.96 18.28
CA GLU A 243 -4.87 14.26 17.91
C GLU A 243 -3.99 14.07 16.65
N PRO A 244 -4.61 13.96 15.45
CA PRO A 244 -3.88 13.72 14.22
C PRO A 244 -3.14 14.97 13.72
N LEU A 245 -2.05 14.77 13.00
CA LEU A 245 -1.40 15.80 12.20
C LEU A 245 -2.20 16.05 10.92
N ARG A 246 -2.60 17.29 10.67
CA ARG A 246 -3.25 17.71 9.41
C ARG A 246 -2.37 18.70 8.67
N HIS A 247 -2.06 18.36 7.42
CA HIS A 247 -1.23 19.21 6.57
C HIS A 247 -1.54 18.99 5.09
N LYS A 248 -1.72 20.06 4.32
CA LYS A 248 -1.95 20.06 2.86
C LYS A 248 -3.01 19.04 2.37
N GLY A 249 -4.11 18.91 3.10
CA GLY A 249 -5.20 17.98 2.75
C GLY A 249 -4.99 16.53 3.23
N TYR A 250 -3.83 16.22 3.76
CA TYR A 250 -3.54 14.92 4.38
C TYR A 250 -3.83 14.96 5.88
N THR A 251 -4.22 13.81 6.43
CA THR A 251 -4.44 13.64 7.87
C THR A 251 -3.73 12.37 8.32
N PHE A 252 -2.73 12.52 9.19
CA PHE A 252 -1.93 11.42 9.71
C PHE A 252 -2.40 11.08 11.12
N PHE A 253 -2.85 9.85 11.29
CA PHE A 253 -3.25 9.30 12.58
C PHE A 253 -2.18 8.35 13.08
N GLN A 254 -2.01 8.27 14.40
CA GLN A 254 -1.25 7.19 15.00
C GLN A 254 -2.04 5.88 14.88
N ALA A 255 -1.64 4.99 13.95
CA ALA A 255 -2.38 3.77 13.65
C ALA A 255 -1.85 2.56 14.43
N SER A 256 -0.56 2.25 14.29
CA SER A 256 0.08 1.07 14.89
C SER A 256 1.58 1.31 15.09
N PHE A 257 2.27 0.34 15.64
CA PHE A 257 3.72 0.30 15.71
C PHE A 257 4.18 -1.13 15.42
N ILE A 258 5.41 -1.25 14.91
CA ILE A 258 6.09 -2.52 14.71
C ILE A 258 7.07 -2.65 15.88
N ASP A 259 6.96 -3.74 16.65
CA ASP A 259 7.87 -4.00 17.75
C ASP A 259 9.17 -4.63 17.19
N ASP A 260 10.32 -4.05 17.49
CA ASP A 260 11.62 -4.52 17.00
C ASP A 260 11.91 -6.00 17.32
N SER A 261 11.23 -6.56 18.33
CA SER A 261 11.30 -7.99 18.64
C SER A 261 10.67 -8.90 17.57
N GLU A 262 9.81 -8.36 16.67
CA GLU A 262 9.20 -9.11 15.57
C GLU A 262 10.00 -9.01 14.25
N VAL A 263 10.91 -8.06 14.14
CA VAL A 263 11.72 -7.85 12.92
C VAL A 263 12.84 -8.88 12.77
N GLU A 264 13.32 -9.49 13.87
CA GLU A 264 14.37 -10.53 13.84
C GLU A 264 13.90 -11.90 13.32
N THR A 265 12.63 -12.09 13.01
CA THR A 265 12.08 -13.40 12.61
C THR A 265 11.62 -13.51 11.15
N THR A 266 11.97 -12.56 10.29
CA THR A 266 11.74 -12.68 8.85
C THR A 266 13.05 -12.60 8.06
N VAL A 267 13.83 -13.67 8.16
CA VAL A 267 14.90 -14.01 7.21
C VAL A 267 14.41 -15.08 6.26
#